data_18c23071ae1ac7f2a0374d099ce024bd
#
_entry.id   18c23071ae1ac7f2a0374d099ce024bd
#
_cell.length_a   1.000
_cell.length_b   1.000
_cell.length_c   1.000
_cell.angle_alpha   90.00
_cell.angle_beta   90.00
_cell.angle_gamma   90.00
#
_symmetry.space_group_name_H-M   'P 1'
#
loop_
_entity.id
_entity.type
_entity.pdbx_description
1 polymer ?
#
loop_
_entity_poly.entity_id
_entity_poly.type
_entity_poly.pdbx_seq_one_letter_code
_entity_poly.pdbx_strand_id
1 'polypeptide(L)'
;MARRSTKAENTLIAFALIIGLPIYGISKIFETAGWVIPSLIIVGVLALIALYKHNKKQQRLAYLCEKYKDETIAQKIYDGYFWEGQTSEQLLDSLGNPEAVDNKLLKTKTKEIWKYNRQGVNRFALRITVENGYVVGWDKKA
;
A
#
# COMPACT_ATOMS: atom_id res chain seq x y z
N MET A 1 -45.24 -19.97 -29.16
CA MET A 1 -45.15 -18.65 -28.50
C MET A 1 -43.85 -18.56 -27.73
N ALA A 2 -42.87 -17.81 -28.23
CA ALA A 2 -41.62 -17.61 -27.55
C ALA A 2 -41.79 -16.59 -26.41
N ARG A 3 -41.56 -17.00 -25.16
CA ARG A 3 -41.67 -16.18 -23.97
C ARG A 3 -40.51 -15.17 -24.00
N ARG A 4 -40.80 -13.87 -24.13
CA ARG A 4 -39.81 -12.79 -24.06
C ARG A 4 -39.22 -12.79 -22.64
N SER A 5 -37.95 -13.17 -22.55
CA SER A 5 -37.16 -13.12 -21.32
C SER A 5 -37.10 -11.67 -20.84
N THR A 6 -37.40 -11.44 -19.57
CA THR A 6 -37.34 -10.10 -18.96
C THR A 6 -35.88 -9.72 -18.67
N LYS A 7 -35.58 -8.41 -18.60
CA LYS A 7 -34.20 -7.93 -18.27
C LYS A 7 -33.68 -8.55 -16.98
N ALA A 8 -34.56 -8.81 -16.00
CA ALA A 8 -34.20 -9.45 -14.72
C ALA A 8 -33.80 -10.93 -14.89
N GLU A 9 -34.46 -11.68 -15.76
CA GLU A 9 -34.11 -13.08 -16.08
C GLU A 9 -32.75 -13.15 -16.78
N ASN A 10 -32.47 -12.22 -17.70
CA ASN A 10 -31.17 -12.17 -18.39
C ASN A 10 -30.01 -11.80 -17.45
N THR A 11 -30.23 -10.93 -16.47
CA THR A 11 -29.22 -10.62 -15.45
C THR A 11 -28.96 -11.79 -14.50
N LEU A 12 -30.02 -12.50 -14.09
CA LEU A 12 -29.89 -13.71 -13.27
C LEU A 12 -29.13 -14.84 -14.01
N ILE A 13 -29.45 -15.04 -15.30
CA ILE A 13 -28.74 -16.02 -16.13
C ILE A 13 -27.26 -15.62 -16.30
N ALA A 14 -26.97 -14.34 -16.53
CA ALA A 14 -25.59 -13.86 -16.62
C ALA A 14 -24.81 -14.05 -15.30
N PHE A 15 -25.42 -13.76 -14.16
CA PHE A 15 -24.83 -14.05 -12.84
C PHE A 15 -24.61 -15.54 -12.59
N ALA A 16 -25.58 -16.39 -12.95
CA ALA A 16 -25.46 -17.84 -12.84
C ALA A 16 -24.34 -18.38 -13.72
N LEU A 17 -24.16 -17.85 -14.93
CA LEU A 17 -23.06 -18.23 -15.81
C LEU A 17 -21.69 -17.75 -15.32
N ILE A 18 -21.59 -16.50 -14.84
CA ILE A 18 -20.33 -15.92 -14.35
C ILE A 18 -19.83 -16.63 -13.10
N ILE A 19 -20.74 -17.03 -12.19
CA ILE A 19 -20.39 -17.69 -10.93
C ILE A 19 -20.45 -19.23 -11.07
N GLY A 20 -21.46 -19.76 -11.76
CA GLY A 20 -21.67 -21.21 -11.88
C GLY A 20 -20.67 -21.92 -12.77
N LEU A 21 -20.26 -21.30 -13.89
CA LEU A 21 -19.26 -21.88 -14.81
C LEU A 21 -17.89 -22.10 -14.14
N PRO A 22 -17.30 -21.11 -13.44
CA PRO A 22 -16.03 -21.35 -12.74
C PRO A 22 -16.18 -22.36 -11.58
N ILE A 23 -17.28 -22.34 -10.84
CA ILE A 23 -17.52 -23.33 -9.75
C ILE A 23 -17.62 -24.74 -10.33
N TYR A 24 -18.37 -24.94 -11.42
CA TYR A 24 -18.48 -26.23 -12.11
C TYR A 24 -17.14 -26.68 -12.68
N GLY A 25 -16.37 -25.76 -13.29
CA GLY A 25 -15.03 -26.06 -13.80
C GLY A 25 -14.07 -26.49 -12.68
N ILE A 26 -14.12 -25.82 -11.54
CA ILE A 26 -13.32 -26.16 -10.36
C ILE A 26 -13.71 -27.55 -9.83
N SER A 27 -15.01 -27.85 -9.68
CA SER A 27 -15.46 -29.15 -9.19
C SER A 27 -15.04 -30.31 -10.10
N LYS A 28 -15.11 -30.12 -11.42
CA LYS A 28 -14.63 -31.11 -12.41
C LYS A 28 -13.13 -31.35 -12.34
N ILE A 29 -12.34 -30.30 -12.09
CA ILE A 29 -10.88 -30.44 -11.91
C ILE A 29 -10.58 -31.23 -10.63
N PHE A 30 -11.33 -31.01 -9.55
CA PHE A 30 -11.17 -31.78 -8.29
C PHE A 30 -11.53 -33.25 -8.45
N GLU A 31 -12.57 -33.57 -9.23
CA GLU A 31 -12.95 -34.99 -9.52
C GLU A 31 -11.92 -35.71 -10.35
N THR A 32 -11.32 -35.03 -11.34
CA THR A 32 -10.46 -35.70 -12.35
C THR A 32 -9.00 -35.75 -11.92
N ALA A 33 -8.52 -34.72 -11.18
CA ALA A 33 -7.11 -34.52 -10.90
C ALA A 33 -6.76 -34.57 -9.39
N GLY A 34 -7.74 -34.78 -8.52
CA GLY A 34 -7.56 -34.77 -7.08
C GLY A 34 -7.03 -33.44 -6.57
N TRP A 35 -6.47 -33.45 -5.35
CA TRP A 35 -5.93 -32.24 -4.67
C TRP A 35 -4.61 -31.72 -5.25
N VAL A 36 -3.92 -32.51 -6.09
CA VAL A 36 -2.55 -32.18 -6.56
C VAL A 36 -2.57 -30.97 -7.49
N ILE A 37 -3.45 -30.91 -8.48
CA ILE A 37 -3.47 -29.80 -9.45
C ILE A 37 -3.92 -28.49 -8.80
N PRO A 38 -5.00 -28.42 -7.99
CA PRO A 38 -5.35 -27.20 -7.29
C PRO A 38 -4.24 -26.69 -6.35
N SER A 39 -3.55 -27.59 -5.65
CA SER A 39 -2.45 -27.19 -4.76
C SER A 39 -1.26 -26.60 -5.53
N LEU A 40 -0.90 -27.16 -6.68
CA LEU A 40 0.15 -26.62 -7.55
C LEU A 40 -0.21 -25.25 -8.10
N ILE A 41 -1.48 -25.01 -8.48
CA ILE A 41 -1.94 -23.70 -8.94
C ILE A 41 -1.82 -22.66 -7.81
N ILE A 42 -2.25 -23.00 -6.59
CA ILE A 42 -2.15 -22.11 -5.42
C ILE A 42 -0.68 -21.77 -5.12
N VAL A 43 0.20 -22.76 -5.10
CA VAL A 43 1.64 -22.55 -4.89
C VAL A 43 2.23 -21.67 -5.99
N GLY A 44 1.86 -21.91 -7.25
CA GLY A 44 2.29 -21.09 -8.39
C GLY A 44 1.85 -19.64 -8.27
N VAL A 45 0.59 -19.38 -7.90
CA VAL A 45 0.07 -18.03 -7.70
C VAL A 45 0.78 -17.33 -6.52
N LEU A 46 1.00 -18.04 -5.41
CA LEU A 46 1.73 -17.48 -4.26
C LEU A 46 3.18 -17.15 -4.62
N ALA A 47 3.85 -17.99 -5.39
CA ALA A 47 5.20 -17.74 -5.89
C ALA A 47 5.24 -16.49 -6.81
N LEU A 48 4.29 -16.35 -7.73
CA LEU A 48 4.17 -15.17 -8.60
C LEU A 48 3.94 -13.88 -7.80
N ILE A 49 3.07 -13.92 -6.78
CA ILE A 49 2.82 -12.78 -5.89
C ILE A 49 4.10 -12.42 -5.11
N ALA A 50 4.84 -13.41 -4.60
CA ALA A 50 6.08 -13.20 -3.89
C ALA A 50 7.15 -12.56 -4.79
N LEU A 51 7.32 -13.06 -6.02
CA LEU A 51 8.24 -12.51 -7.01
C LEU A 51 7.85 -11.07 -7.40
N TYR A 52 6.57 -10.81 -7.63
CA TYR A 52 6.07 -9.47 -7.93
C TYR A 52 6.37 -8.48 -6.80
N LYS A 53 6.09 -8.87 -5.54
CA LYS A 53 6.41 -8.05 -4.36
C LYS A 53 7.91 -7.83 -4.20
N HIS A 54 8.73 -8.85 -4.44
CA HIS A 54 10.18 -8.75 -4.38
C HIS A 54 10.71 -7.76 -5.43
N ASN A 55 10.30 -7.89 -6.69
CA ASN A 55 10.71 -6.99 -7.75
C ASN A 55 10.29 -5.53 -7.48
N LYS A 56 9.06 -5.31 -6.96
CA LYS A 56 8.60 -3.97 -6.60
C LYS A 56 9.43 -3.35 -5.49
N LYS A 57 9.87 -4.15 -4.50
CA LYS A 57 10.78 -3.71 -3.44
C LYS A 57 12.14 -3.28 -4.00
N GLN A 58 12.73 -4.10 -4.86
CA GLN A 58 14.01 -3.79 -5.50
C GLN A 58 13.95 -2.53 -6.34
N GLN A 59 12.91 -2.35 -7.14
CA GLN A 59 12.70 -1.15 -7.94
C GLN A 59 12.60 0.12 -7.08
N ARG A 60 11.86 0.06 -5.95
CA ARG A 60 11.76 1.21 -5.03
C ARG A 60 13.11 1.55 -4.40
N LEU A 61 13.86 0.56 -3.95
CA LEU A 61 15.20 0.77 -3.38
C LEU A 61 16.16 1.35 -4.42
N ALA A 62 16.18 0.79 -5.63
CA ALA A 62 17.01 1.30 -6.73
C ALA A 62 16.68 2.77 -7.05
N TYR A 63 15.38 3.11 -7.13
CA TYR A 63 14.95 4.50 -7.33
C TYR A 63 15.44 5.44 -6.21
N LEU A 64 15.36 5.02 -4.93
CA LEU A 64 15.85 5.82 -3.81
C LEU A 64 17.38 5.98 -3.82
N CYS A 65 18.11 4.93 -4.17
CA CYS A 65 19.58 4.99 -4.33
C CYS A 65 19.99 5.97 -5.44
N GLU A 66 19.29 5.95 -6.57
CA GLU A 66 19.53 6.88 -7.67
C GLU A 66 19.20 8.34 -7.28
N LYS A 67 18.06 8.54 -6.58
CA LYS A 67 17.60 9.86 -6.15
C LYS A 67 18.52 10.51 -5.13
N TYR A 68 18.94 9.77 -4.11
CA TYR A 68 19.72 10.32 -3.00
C TYR A 68 21.22 10.09 -3.13
N LYS A 69 21.67 9.25 -4.06
CA LYS A 69 23.08 8.91 -4.31
C LYS A 69 23.84 8.43 -3.06
N ASP A 70 23.11 7.99 -2.05
CA ASP A 70 23.59 7.46 -0.78
C ASP A 70 22.75 6.24 -0.41
N GLU A 71 23.40 5.07 -0.41
CA GLU A 71 22.73 3.80 -0.14
C GLU A 71 22.21 3.71 1.30
N THR A 72 22.95 4.31 2.26
CA THR A 72 22.56 4.29 3.68
C THR A 72 21.32 5.13 3.94
N ILE A 73 21.23 6.30 3.30
CA ILE A 73 20.06 7.17 3.37
C ILE A 73 18.88 6.52 2.64
N ALA A 74 19.11 5.97 1.45
CA ALA A 74 18.09 5.27 0.67
C ALA A 74 17.49 4.09 1.44
N GLN A 75 18.35 3.30 2.12
CA GLN A 75 17.89 2.17 2.93
C GLN A 75 17.06 2.64 4.15
N LYS A 76 17.48 3.68 4.87
CA LYS A 76 16.70 4.25 5.98
C LYS A 76 15.33 4.75 5.53
N ILE A 77 15.28 5.45 4.39
CA ILE A 77 14.01 5.92 3.80
C ILE A 77 13.13 4.74 3.40
N TYR A 78 13.72 3.73 2.76
CA TYR A 78 13.01 2.52 2.36
C TYR A 78 12.36 1.80 3.54
N ASP A 79 13.08 1.70 4.66
CA ASP A 79 12.63 1.05 5.90
C ASP A 79 11.65 1.91 6.71
N GLY A 80 11.37 3.14 6.27
CA GLY A 80 10.44 4.03 6.95
C GLY A 80 10.99 4.68 8.20
N TYR A 81 12.32 4.82 8.31
CA TYR A 81 12.93 5.55 9.42
C TYR A 81 12.86 7.06 9.21
N PHE A 82 12.81 7.79 10.31
CA PHE A 82 12.92 9.24 10.34
C PHE A 82 13.97 9.65 11.38
N TRP A 83 14.64 10.79 11.15
CA TRP A 83 15.73 11.29 11.99
C TRP A 83 15.78 12.82 12.00
N GLU A 84 16.46 13.38 12.98
CA GLU A 84 16.70 14.82 13.06
C GLU A 84 17.65 15.30 11.96
N GLY A 85 17.32 16.42 11.33
CA GLY A 85 18.04 16.95 10.17
C GLY A 85 17.59 16.34 8.82
N GLN A 86 16.66 15.40 8.80
CA GLN A 86 16.08 14.86 7.57
C GLN A 86 15.30 15.96 6.85
N THR A 87 15.38 16.02 5.52
CA THR A 87 14.58 16.97 4.73
C THR A 87 13.12 16.54 4.67
N SER A 88 12.21 17.50 4.46
CA SER A 88 10.77 17.22 4.28
C SER A 88 10.52 16.26 3.11
N GLU A 89 11.30 16.35 2.04
CA GLU A 89 11.19 15.44 0.90
C GLU A 89 11.58 14.00 1.27
N GLN A 90 12.69 13.83 1.99
CA GLN A 90 13.11 12.52 2.51
C GLN A 90 12.08 11.95 3.49
N LEU A 91 11.45 12.80 4.29
CA LEU A 91 10.40 12.40 5.22
C LEU A 91 9.14 11.92 4.48
N LEU A 92 8.75 12.60 3.39
CA LEU A 92 7.65 12.17 2.52
C LEU A 92 7.96 10.83 1.85
N ASP A 93 9.18 10.66 1.36
CA ASP A 93 9.57 9.40 0.74
C ASP A 93 9.66 8.25 1.75
N SER A 94 9.94 8.55 3.03
CA SER A 94 10.02 7.55 4.10
C SER A 94 8.64 7.14 4.64
N LEU A 95 7.85 8.09 5.11
CA LEU A 95 6.58 7.84 5.79
C LEU A 95 5.34 8.05 4.90
N GLY A 96 5.52 8.64 3.72
CA GLY A 96 4.42 9.06 2.87
C GLY A 96 3.82 10.40 3.29
N ASN A 97 2.68 10.75 2.69
CA ASN A 97 1.99 11.99 3.00
C ASN A 97 1.42 11.97 4.43
N PRO A 98 1.60 13.06 5.21
CA PRO A 98 0.97 13.19 6.51
C PRO A 98 -0.56 13.25 6.38
N GLU A 99 -1.28 12.73 7.37
CA GLU A 99 -2.75 12.78 7.41
C GLU A 99 -3.28 14.18 7.75
N ALA A 100 -2.48 14.98 8.45
CA ALA A 100 -2.77 16.39 8.73
C ALA A 100 -1.47 17.16 8.94
N VAL A 101 -1.48 18.44 8.59
CA VAL A 101 -0.35 19.36 8.78
C VAL A 101 -0.87 20.62 9.47
N ASP A 102 -0.25 20.99 10.59
CA ASP A 102 -0.48 22.29 11.22
C ASP A 102 0.66 23.22 10.83
N ASN A 103 0.36 24.27 10.11
CA ASN A 103 1.33 25.27 9.69
C ASN A 103 1.33 26.46 10.65
N LYS A 104 2.52 26.85 11.12
CA LYS A 104 2.72 28.06 11.91
C LYS A 104 3.82 28.91 11.25
N LEU A 105 3.41 30.07 10.73
CA LEU A 105 4.34 31.06 10.22
C LEU A 105 4.82 31.90 11.42
N LEU A 106 6.10 31.82 11.71
CA LEU A 106 6.78 32.68 12.68
C LEU A 106 7.57 33.75 11.92
N LYS A 107 7.88 34.90 12.57
CA LYS A 107 8.58 36.00 11.89
C LYS A 107 9.90 35.60 11.22
N THR A 108 10.58 34.60 11.72
CA THR A 108 11.92 34.18 11.28
C THR A 108 12.01 32.76 10.71
N LYS A 109 10.96 31.95 10.86
CA LYS A 109 10.96 30.55 10.43
C LYS A 109 9.56 30.04 10.14
N THR A 110 9.49 29.11 9.21
CA THR A 110 8.29 28.30 8.98
C THR A 110 8.35 27.07 9.85
N LYS A 111 7.30 26.84 10.64
CA LYS A 111 7.17 25.64 11.48
C LYS A 111 5.93 24.87 11.05
N GLU A 112 6.13 23.60 10.74
CA GLU A 112 5.09 22.65 10.37
C GLU A 112 5.08 21.49 11.35
N ILE A 113 3.89 21.01 11.72
CA ILE A 113 3.72 19.80 12.52
C ILE A 113 2.98 18.79 11.66
N TRP A 114 3.71 17.79 11.20
CA TRP A 114 3.20 16.71 10.38
C TRP A 114 2.68 15.58 11.25
N LYS A 115 1.46 15.16 11.00
CA LYS A 115 0.73 14.22 11.86
C LYS A 115 0.47 12.92 11.10
N TYR A 116 0.79 11.80 11.74
CA TYR A 116 0.66 10.45 11.20
C TYR A 116 -0.09 9.55 12.17
N ASN A 117 -0.67 8.47 11.63
CA ASN A 117 -1.35 7.40 12.37
C ASN A 117 -2.47 7.95 13.28
N ARG A 118 -3.55 8.38 12.67
CA ARG A 118 -4.73 8.93 13.35
C ARG A 118 -5.40 7.86 14.21
N GLN A 119 -5.55 8.14 15.50
CA GLN A 119 -6.20 7.26 16.47
C GLN A 119 -7.60 7.74 16.91
N GLY A 120 -8.04 8.90 16.42
CA GLY A 120 -9.33 9.48 16.76
C GLY A 120 -9.46 10.93 16.33
N VAL A 121 -10.48 11.61 16.83
CA VAL A 121 -10.67 13.04 16.56
C VAL A 121 -9.52 13.81 17.21
N ASN A 122 -8.66 14.42 16.38
CA ASN A 122 -7.45 15.18 16.79
C ASN A 122 -6.38 14.38 17.58
N ARG A 123 -6.44 13.04 17.57
CA ARG A 123 -5.43 12.17 18.17
C ARG A 123 -4.59 11.50 17.08
N PHE A 124 -3.28 11.69 17.16
CA PHE A 124 -2.29 11.12 16.23
C PHE A 124 -1.17 10.47 17.04
N ALA A 125 -0.76 9.27 16.63
CA ALA A 125 0.27 8.51 17.32
C ALA A 125 1.67 9.11 17.12
N LEU A 126 1.91 9.75 15.97
CA LEU A 126 3.19 10.35 15.64
C LEU A 126 2.97 11.79 15.14
N ARG A 127 3.75 12.73 15.70
CA ARG A 127 3.80 14.11 15.27
C ARG A 127 5.26 14.47 15.05
N ILE A 128 5.59 14.94 13.85
CA ILE A 128 6.95 15.33 13.48
C ILE A 128 6.96 16.84 13.26
N THR A 129 7.87 17.52 13.93
CA THR A 129 8.07 18.95 13.76
C THR A 129 9.11 19.19 12.68
N VAL A 130 8.72 19.94 11.66
CA VAL A 130 9.57 20.36 10.54
C VAL A 130 9.74 21.88 10.62
N GLU A 131 10.97 22.37 10.63
CA GLU A 131 11.30 23.80 10.60
C GLU A 131 12.17 24.10 9.38
N ASN A 132 11.76 25.08 8.58
CA ASN A 132 12.47 25.47 7.35
C ASN A 132 12.77 24.29 6.40
N GLY A 133 11.86 23.28 6.35
CA GLY A 133 12.03 22.10 5.51
C GLY A 133 12.89 20.96 6.08
N TYR A 134 13.29 21.06 7.37
CA TYR A 134 14.05 20.03 8.06
C TYR A 134 13.36 19.51 9.30
N VAL A 135 13.46 18.23 9.58
CA VAL A 135 12.97 17.59 10.80
C VAL A 135 13.83 18.06 11.98
N VAL A 136 13.18 18.65 13.00
CA VAL A 136 13.86 19.13 14.21
C VAL A 136 13.47 18.35 15.46
N GLY A 137 12.46 17.49 15.38
CA GLY A 137 12.05 16.66 16.49
C GLY A 137 10.70 15.99 16.24
N TRP A 138 10.32 15.11 17.14
CA TRP A 138 9.05 14.37 17.05
C TRP A 138 8.48 14.03 18.42
N ASP A 139 7.18 13.81 18.46
CA ASP A 139 6.42 13.30 19.61
C ASP A 139 5.68 12.02 19.18
N LYS A 140 6.02 10.90 19.81
CA LYS A 140 5.38 9.61 19.58
C LYS A 140 4.61 9.21 20.83
N LYS A 141 3.30 9.12 20.71
CA LYS A 141 2.43 8.61 21.76
C LYS A 141 2.26 7.11 21.59
N ALA A 142 2.52 6.39 22.67
CA ALA A 142 2.26 4.97 22.75
C ALA A 142 0.75 4.70 22.80
#